data_edb3211d706e3607ae5001552419c337
#
_entry.id   edb3211d706e3607ae5001552419c337
#
_cell.length_a   1.000
_cell.length_b   1.000
_cell.length_c   1.000
_cell.angle_alpha   90.00
_cell.angle_beta   90.00
_cell.angle_gamma   90.00
#
_symmetry.space_group_name_H-M   'P 1'
#
loop_
_entity.id
_entity.type
_entity.pdbx_description
1 polymer ?
#
loop_
_entity_poly.entity_id
_entity_poly.type
_entity_poly.pdbx_seq_one_letter_code
_entity_poly.pdbx_strand_id
1 'polypeptide(L)'
;VARKYTNDDYFMAWCVEPTVMLGRNQLIENEVNIDYCKRNNIHIFRRKSGGGCIYADKGCMQFSYISFAENVNSAFIEYMKSIAEMIKSLGINTELSGRNDILVDGKKVAGSAFYRLKGRSVLHNSLLFSTQLEHLSQALTPGKEKLQSKGVASVRQRVTNVGTYTTLNIE
;
A
#
# COMPACT_ATOMS: atom_id res chain seq x y z
N VAL A 1 -14.42 12.27 0.81
CA VAL A 1 -13.75 13.28 -0.03
C VAL A 1 -14.26 13.18 -1.45
N ALA A 2 -13.90 12.20 -2.28
CA ALA A 2 -14.21 12.12 -3.72
C ALA A 2 -15.69 12.25 -4.12
N ARG A 3 -16.64 12.01 -3.23
CA ARG A 3 -18.08 12.20 -3.45
C ARG A 3 -18.61 13.56 -3.00
N LYS A 4 -17.94 14.16 -2.02
CA LYS A 4 -18.39 15.40 -1.37
C LYS A 4 -17.78 16.63 -2.03
N TYR A 5 -16.52 16.54 -2.44
CA TYR A 5 -15.77 17.64 -3.03
C TYR A 5 -15.54 17.31 -4.52
N THR A 6 -16.12 18.10 -5.40
CA THR A 6 -16.23 17.76 -6.84
C THR A 6 -15.54 18.74 -7.77
N ASN A 7 -14.97 19.83 -7.27
CA ASN A 7 -14.51 20.95 -8.11
C ASN A 7 -13.00 20.95 -8.37
N ASP A 8 -12.21 20.20 -7.56
CA ASP A 8 -10.74 20.22 -7.63
C ASP A 8 -10.16 18.81 -7.53
N ASP A 9 -8.90 18.69 -7.83
CA ASP A 9 -8.09 17.54 -7.46
C ASP A 9 -7.67 17.62 -5.99
N TYR A 10 -7.59 16.48 -5.32
CA TYR A 10 -7.26 16.42 -3.90
C TYR A 10 -6.13 15.43 -3.65
N PHE A 11 -5.16 15.86 -2.87
CA PHE A 11 -4.13 15.00 -2.29
C PHE A 11 -4.33 14.90 -0.79
N MET A 12 -4.17 13.69 -0.24
CA MET A 12 -4.29 13.42 1.19
C MET A 12 -3.18 12.48 1.64
N ALA A 13 -2.54 12.81 2.76
CA ALA A 13 -1.71 11.89 3.53
C ALA A 13 -2.47 11.50 4.81
N TRP A 14 -2.44 10.21 5.18
CA TRP A 14 -3.16 9.70 6.34
C TRP A 14 -2.54 8.38 6.84
N CYS A 15 -2.76 8.08 8.12
CA CYS A 15 -2.39 6.82 8.75
C CYS A 15 -3.64 6.18 9.39
N VAL A 16 -3.50 4.91 9.78
CA VAL A 16 -4.56 4.16 10.46
C VAL A 16 -4.01 3.44 11.68
N GLU A 17 -4.89 3.10 12.62
CA GLU A 17 -4.59 2.09 13.62
C GLU A 17 -4.30 0.73 12.93
N PRO A 18 -3.63 -0.22 13.60
CA PRO A 18 -3.32 -1.53 13.03
C PRO A 18 -4.50 -2.14 12.27
N THR A 19 -4.37 -2.28 10.97
CA THR A 19 -5.48 -2.68 10.08
C THR A 19 -4.98 -3.54 8.92
N VAL A 20 -5.67 -4.65 8.69
CA VAL A 20 -5.56 -5.41 7.43
C VAL A 20 -6.59 -4.90 6.44
N MET A 21 -6.16 -4.48 5.26
CA MET A 21 -7.04 -3.99 4.19
C MET A 21 -7.07 -4.97 3.02
N LEU A 22 -8.20 -5.66 2.85
CA LEU A 22 -8.42 -6.54 1.70
C LEU A 22 -8.72 -5.74 0.43
N GLY A 23 -8.24 -6.23 -0.70
CA GLY A 23 -8.72 -5.80 -2.00
C GLY A 23 -10.18 -6.21 -2.24
N ARG A 24 -10.86 -5.47 -3.11
CA ARG A 24 -12.31 -5.63 -3.34
C ARG A 24 -12.77 -7.06 -3.59
N ASN A 25 -11.97 -7.84 -4.33
CA ASN A 25 -12.35 -9.18 -4.82
C ASN A 25 -11.66 -10.33 -4.08
N GLN A 26 -10.93 -10.04 -2.97
CA GLN A 26 -10.21 -11.08 -2.24
C GLN A 26 -11.10 -11.83 -1.25
N LEU A 27 -10.84 -13.12 -1.06
CA LEU A 27 -11.46 -13.93 -0.02
C LEU A 27 -10.67 -13.77 1.27
N ILE A 28 -11.35 -13.43 2.35
CA ILE A 28 -10.72 -13.15 3.65
C ILE A 28 -9.98 -14.37 4.19
N GLU A 29 -10.56 -15.56 4.03
CA GLU A 29 -10.03 -16.82 4.53
C GLU A 29 -8.68 -17.20 3.89
N ASN A 30 -8.43 -16.71 2.66
CA ASN A 30 -7.22 -16.99 1.90
C ASN A 30 -6.10 -15.98 2.13
N GLU A 31 -6.42 -14.80 2.69
CA GLU A 31 -5.51 -13.67 2.72
C GLU A 31 -5.17 -13.20 4.15
N VAL A 32 -5.98 -13.58 5.15
CA VAL A 32 -5.88 -13.00 6.50
C VAL A 32 -5.84 -14.08 7.56
N ASN A 33 -4.87 -13.98 8.46
CA ASN A 33 -4.85 -14.73 9.70
C ASN A 33 -5.79 -14.06 10.72
N ILE A 34 -7.08 -14.45 10.66
CA ILE A 34 -8.15 -13.82 11.45
C ILE A 34 -7.88 -13.96 12.95
N ASP A 35 -7.39 -15.11 13.40
CA ASP A 35 -7.12 -15.37 14.81
C ASP A 35 -5.97 -14.50 15.32
N TYR A 36 -4.92 -14.32 14.51
CA TYR A 36 -3.84 -13.40 14.83
C TYR A 36 -4.35 -11.96 14.92
N CYS A 37 -5.15 -11.52 13.98
CA CYS A 37 -5.73 -10.18 13.98
C CYS A 37 -6.58 -9.91 15.22
N LYS A 38 -7.43 -10.86 15.61
CA LYS A 38 -8.26 -10.76 16.83
C LYS A 38 -7.42 -10.64 18.11
N ARG A 39 -6.40 -11.51 18.28
CA ARG A 39 -5.53 -11.48 19.46
C ARG A 39 -4.69 -10.20 19.60
N ASN A 40 -4.37 -9.54 18.48
CA ASN A 40 -3.52 -8.36 18.46
C ASN A 40 -4.30 -7.05 18.20
N ASN A 41 -5.63 -7.06 18.30
CA ASN A 41 -6.49 -5.89 18.05
C ASN A 41 -6.26 -5.25 16.67
N ILE A 42 -6.00 -6.07 15.66
CA ILE A 42 -5.81 -5.60 14.28
C ILE A 42 -7.18 -5.59 13.58
N HIS A 43 -7.60 -4.43 13.12
CA HIS A 43 -8.85 -4.27 12.39
C HIS A 43 -8.79 -4.97 11.02
N ILE A 44 -9.93 -5.41 10.51
CA ILE A 44 -10.04 -5.99 9.18
C ILE A 44 -11.04 -5.17 8.37
N PHE A 45 -10.62 -4.67 7.22
CA PHE A 45 -11.40 -3.78 6.38
C PHE A 45 -11.29 -4.17 4.90
N ARG A 46 -12.38 -4.01 4.14
CA ARG A 46 -12.38 -4.22 2.68
C ARG A 46 -12.44 -2.89 1.96
N ARG A 47 -11.39 -2.59 1.16
CA ARG A 47 -11.33 -1.37 0.36
C ARG A 47 -12.09 -1.52 -0.98
N LYS A 48 -12.41 -0.39 -1.61
CA LYS A 48 -13.13 -0.35 -2.90
C LYS A 48 -12.25 -0.65 -4.11
N SER A 49 -10.95 -0.44 -4.01
CA SER A 49 -9.98 -0.76 -5.06
C SER A 49 -9.66 -2.25 -5.09
N GLY A 50 -9.19 -2.72 -6.25
CA GLY A 50 -8.62 -4.07 -6.40
C GLY A 50 -7.24 -4.20 -5.75
N GLY A 51 -6.51 -5.22 -6.19
CA GLY A 51 -5.17 -5.54 -5.69
C GLY A 51 -5.16 -6.49 -4.51
N GLY A 52 -3.95 -6.75 -3.97
CA GLY A 52 -3.69 -7.68 -2.87
C GLY A 52 -4.09 -7.16 -1.50
N CYS A 53 -4.05 -8.04 -0.51
CA CYS A 53 -4.21 -7.68 0.89
C CYS A 53 -2.97 -6.94 1.39
N ILE A 54 -3.16 -5.93 2.22
CA ILE A 54 -2.09 -5.18 2.87
C ILE A 54 -2.35 -5.07 4.37
N TYR A 55 -1.27 -4.91 5.14
CA TYR A 55 -1.29 -4.47 6.51
C TYR A 55 -0.84 -3.01 6.56
N ALA A 56 -1.49 -2.20 7.38
CA ALA A 56 -1.14 -0.81 7.65
C ALA A 56 -1.29 -0.50 9.13
N ASP A 57 -0.45 0.39 9.63
CA ASP A 57 -0.45 0.93 10.99
C ASP A 57 -0.02 2.41 10.96
N LYS A 58 0.26 2.99 12.13
CA LYS A 58 0.75 4.38 12.22
C LYS A 58 2.11 4.60 11.54
N GLY A 59 2.91 3.57 11.40
CA GLY A 59 4.18 3.59 10.66
C GLY A 59 4.02 3.40 9.15
N CYS A 60 2.80 3.14 8.66
CA CYS A 60 2.48 3.00 7.25
C CYS A 60 1.73 4.22 6.74
N MET A 61 2.41 5.10 6.01
CA MET A 61 1.78 6.28 5.42
C MET A 61 0.93 5.90 4.21
N GLN A 62 -0.30 6.40 4.20
CA GLN A 62 -1.21 6.26 3.08
C GLN A 62 -1.28 7.58 2.33
N PHE A 63 -1.11 7.54 1.02
CA PHE A 63 -1.33 8.68 0.14
C PHE A 63 -2.52 8.42 -0.76
N SER A 64 -3.37 9.41 -0.92
CA SER A 64 -4.52 9.33 -1.84
C SER A 64 -4.56 10.56 -2.72
N TYR A 65 -4.66 10.35 -4.03
CA TYR A 65 -4.87 11.41 -5.01
C TYR A 65 -6.19 11.17 -5.75
N ILE A 66 -7.04 12.16 -5.73
CA ILE A 66 -8.36 12.13 -6.34
C ILE A 66 -8.35 13.15 -7.49
N SER A 67 -8.53 12.66 -8.71
CA SER A 67 -8.36 13.47 -9.91
C SER A 67 -9.51 13.29 -10.90
N PHE A 68 -9.72 14.28 -11.75
CA PHE A 68 -10.58 14.24 -12.94
C PHE A 68 -9.89 13.64 -14.17
N ALA A 69 -8.65 13.14 -14.06
CA ALA A 69 -7.92 12.60 -15.20
C ALA A 69 -8.76 11.59 -15.98
N GLU A 70 -8.93 11.84 -17.27
CA GLU A 70 -9.69 10.96 -18.17
C GLU A 70 -8.96 9.62 -18.37
N ASN A 71 -7.65 9.68 -18.58
CA ASN A 71 -6.81 8.50 -18.71
C ASN A 71 -6.22 8.10 -17.32
N VAL A 72 -6.91 7.19 -16.65
CA VAL A 72 -6.48 6.72 -15.33
C VAL A 72 -5.13 5.99 -15.35
N ASN A 73 -4.77 5.32 -16.45
CA ASN A 73 -3.50 4.58 -16.53
C ASN A 73 -2.31 5.56 -16.57
N SER A 74 -2.40 6.61 -17.37
CA SER A 74 -1.37 7.64 -17.41
C SER A 74 -1.26 8.38 -16.08
N ALA A 75 -2.39 8.77 -15.49
CA ALA A 75 -2.43 9.41 -14.17
C ALA A 75 -1.82 8.50 -13.08
N PHE A 76 -2.06 7.19 -13.16
CA PHE A 76 -1.52 6.24 -12.20
C PHE A 76 0.00 6.08 -12.33
N ILE A 77 0.53 6.04 -13.55
CA ILE A 77 1.99 5.99 -13.79
C ILE A 77 2.66 7.25 -13.24
N GLU A 78 2.13 8.44 -13.55
CA GLU A 78 2.67 9.70 -13.05
C GLU A 78 2.57 9.81 -11.52
N TYR A 79 1.47 9.36 -10.94
CA TYR A 79 1.32 9.28 -9.49
C TYR A 79 2.39 8.39 -8.84
N MET A 80 2.66 7.20 -9.42
CA MET A 80 3.70 6.31 -8.91
C MET A 80 5.10 6.93 -9.03
N LYS A 81 5.39 7.60 -10.14
CA LYS A 81 6.64 8.36 -10.31
C LYS A 81 6.80 9.45 -9.25
N SER A 82 5.74 10.21 -8.98
CA SER A 82 5.75 11.26 -7.96
C SER A 82 6.06 10.71 -6.56
N ILE A 83 5.48 9.56 -6.19
CA ILE A 83 5.81 8.90 -4.92
C ILE A 83 7.26 8.41 -4.90
N ALA A 84 7.75 7.85 -6.00
CA ALA A 84 9.15 7.41 -6.11
C ALA A 84 10.13 8.59 -5.99
N GLU A 85 9.85 9.71 -6.66
CA GLU A 85 10.67 10.93 -6.58
C GLU A 85 10.63 11.56 -5.17
N MET A 86 9.48 11.50 -4.48
CA MET A 86 9.39 11.90 -3.08
C MET A 86 10.35 11.08 -2.20
N ILE A 87 10.44 9.75 -2.41
CA ILE A 87 11.39 8.91 -1.66
C ILE A 87 12.83 9.23 -2.06
N LYS A 88 13.10 9.46 -3.34
CA LYS A 88 14.43 9.85 -3.83
C LYS A 88 14.90 11.19 -3.26
N SER A 89 14.00 12.14 -3.01
CA SER A 89 14.36 13.42 -2.37
C SER A 89 14.92 13.26 -0.95
N LEU A 90 14.72 12.09 -0.33
CA LEU A 90 15.33 11.71 0.95
C LEU A 90 16.73 11.08 0.77
N GLY A 91 17.28 11.07 -0.44
CA GLY A 91 18.57 10.44 -0.75
C GLY A 91 18.48 8.92 -0.96
N ILE A 92 17.29 8.35 -1.11
CA ILE A 92 17.05 6.91 -1.20
C ILE A 92 16.75 6.53 -2.66
N ASN A 93 17.58 5.66 -3.25
CA ASN A 93 17.36 5.17 -4.60
C ASN A 93 16.13 4.26 -4.66
N THR A 94 15.23 4.53 -5.60
CA THR A 94 14.01 3.76 -5.81
C THR A 94 13.95 3.16 -7.20
N GLU A 95 13.29 2.02 -7.31
CA GLU A 95 12.97 1.34 -8.55
C GLU A 95 11.46 1.08 -8.64
N LEU A 96 10.86 1.41 -9.79
CA LEU A 96 9.47 1.02 -10.09
C LEU A 96 9.46 -0.41 -10.61
N SER A 97 8.72 -1.29 -9.96
CA SER A 97 8.66 -2.70 -10.30
C SER A 97 7.25 -3.20 -10.54
N GLY A 98 7.10 -3.99 -11.61
CA GLY A 98 5.82 -4.54 -12.00
C GLY A 98 4.81 -3.42 -12.34
N ARG A 99 3.56 -3.62 -11.90
CA ARG A 99 2.48 -2.67 -12.22
C ARG A 99 2.28 -1.58 -11.17
N ASN A 100 2.72 -1.81 -9.94
CA ASN A 100 2.24 -1.01 -8.81
C ASN A 100 3.16 -1.00 -7.58
N ASP A 101 4.38 -1.51 -7.67
CA ASP A 101 5.31 -1.58 -6.55
C ASP A 101 6.48 -0.59 -6.71
N ILE A 102 6.94 -0.03 -5.59
CA ILE A 102 8.18 0.75 -5.48
C ILE A 102 9.13 -0.04 -4.59
N LEU A 103 10.34 -0.23 -5.08
CA LEU A 103 11.39 -1.00 -4.40
C LEU A 103 12.55 -0.09 -3.98
N VAL A 104 13.22 -0.48 -2.90
CA VAL A 104 14.55 -0.02 -2.47
C VAL A 104 15.38 -1.27 -2.20
N ASP A 105 16.55 -1.38 -2.80
CA ASP A 105 17.44 -2.54 -2.70
C ASP A 105 16.71 -3.87 -2.98
N GLY A 106 15.87 -3.88 -4.01
CA GLY A 106 15.10 -5.06 -4.42
C GLY A 106 13.96 -5.45 -3.47
N LYS A 107 13.72 -4.70 -2.38
CA LYS A 107 12.62 -4.93 -1.43
C LYS A 107 11.54 -3.90 -1.61
N LYS A 108 10.29 -4.34 -1.54
CA LYS A 108 9.13 -3.46 -1.67
C LYS A 108 9.02 -2.54 -0.45
N VAL A 109 8.95 -1.24 -0.70
CA VAL A 109 8.68 -0.19 0.28
C VAL A 109 7.29 0.42 0.12
N ALA A 110 6.70 0.33 -1.08
CA ALA A 110 5.37 0.88 -1.32
C ALA A 110 4.60 0.08 -2.36
N GLY A 111 3.29 0.13 -2.25
CA GLY A 111 2.37 -0.47 -3.21
C GLY A 111 1.21 0.45 -3.51
N SER A 112 0.81 0.51 -4.79
CA SER A 112 -0.23 1.41 -5.26
C SER A 112 -1.44 0.65 -5.83
N ALA A 113 -2.59 1.27 -5.79
CA ALA A 113 -3.80 0.78 -6.44
C ALA A 113 -4.69 1.96 -6.83
N PHE A 114 -5.68 1.71 -7.68
CA PHE A 114 -6.67 2.73 -8.04
C PHE A 114 -8.06 2.13 -8.21
N TYR A 115 -9.05 2.99 -8.18
CA TYR A 115 -10.40 2.68 -8.63
C TYR A 115 -11.06 3.93 -9.24
N ARG A 116 -12.08 3.71 -10.06
CA ARG A 116 -12.85 4.79 -10.68
C ARG A 116 -14.19 4.99 -9.97
N LEU A 117 -14.50 6.23 -9.72
CA LEU A 117 -15.86 6.72 -9.46
C LEU A 117 -16.38 7.44 -10.71
N LYS A 118 -17.70 7.66 -10.81
CA LYS A 118 -18.26 8.42 -11.93
C LYS A 118 -17.56 9.79 -12.04
N GLY A 119 -16.87 10.02 -13.16
CA GLY A 119 -16.15 11.25 -13.45
C GLY A 119 -14.85 11.49 -12.68
N ARG A 120 -14.37 10.53 -11.85
CA ARG A 120 -13.14 10.71 -11.06
C ARG A 120 -12.33 9.43 -10.92
N SER A 121 -11.01 9.57 -10.80
CA SER A 121 -10.08 8.51 -10.45
C SER A 121 -9.59 8.71 -9.01
N VAL A 122 -9.52 7.62 -8.26
CA VAL A 122 -8.92 7.62 -6.92
C VAL A 122 -7.70 6.72 -6.96
N LEU A 123 -6.54 7.34 -6.86
CA LEU A 123 -5.22 6.68 -6.82
C LEU A 123 -4.77 6.66 -5.36
N HIS A 124 -4.22 5.56 -4.90
CA HIS A 124 -3.69 5.49 -3.54
C HIS A 124 -2.45 4.61 -3.47
N ASN A 125 -1.63 4.90 -2.48
CA ASN A 125 -0.37 4.25 -2.19
C ASN A 125 -0.28 3.97 -0.69
N SER A 126 0.36 2.86 -0.35
CA SER A 126 0.76 2.53 1.02
C SER A 126 2.28 2.48 1.08
N LEU A 127 2.89 3.40 1.82
CA LEU A 127 4.33 3.50 2.02
C LEU A 127 4.71 2.95 3.39
N LEU A 128 5.53 1.91 3.42
CA LEU A 128 6.10 1.34 4.63
C LEU A 128 7.25 2.25 5.10
N PHE A 129 7.02 3.08 6.11
CA PHE A 129 8.05 3.97 6.65
C PHE A 129 8.68 3.39 7.91
N SER A 130 7.88 3.12 8.95
CA SER A 130 8.27 2.47 10.21
C SER A 130 7.24 1.44 10.65
N THR A 131 6.59 0.78 9.69
CA THR A 131 5.56 -0.24 9.88
C THR A 131 6.09 -1.42 10.68
N GLN A 132 5.28 -1.98 11.56
CA GLN A 132 5.61 -3.20 12.29
C GLN A 132 5.55 -4.42 11.36
N LEU A 133 6.68 -4.74 10.73
CA LEU A 133 6.79 -5.82 9.74
C LEU A 133 6.50 -7.21 10.32
N GLU A 134 6.61 -7.39 11.64
CA GLU A 134 6.18 -8.61 12.33
C GLU A 134 4.67 -8.79 12.22
N HIS A 135 3.88 -7.77 12.58
CA HIS A 135 2.43 -7.80 12.43
C HIS A 135 2.02 -7.99 10.97
N LEU A 136 2.71 -7.32 10.03
CA LEU A 136 2.46 -7.49 8.60
C LEU A 136 2.61 -8.95 8.19
N SER A 137 3.71 -9.61 8.60
CA SER A 137 4.01 -10.99 8.21
C SER A 137 3.09 -12.02 8.84
N GLN A 138 2.61 -11.77 10.07
CA GLN A 138 1.75 -12.69 10.81
C GLN A 138 0.26 -12.52 10.49
N ALA A 139 -0.16 -11.28 10.17
CA ALA A 139 -1.56 -10.97 9.85
C ALA A 139 -1.94 -11.37 8.43
N LEU A 140 -0.98 -11.39 7.50
CA LEU A 140 -1.23 -11.75 6.11
C LEU A 140 -0.85 -13.21 5.85
N THR A 141 -1.81 -13.97 5.34
CA THR A 141 -1.59 -15.35 4.88
C THR A 141 -1.47 -15.32 3.36
N PRO A 142 -0.26 -15.47 2.79
CA PRO A 142 -0.14 -15.54 1.34
C PRO A 142 -0.79 -16.83 0.84
N GLY A 143 -1.70 -16.70 -0.14
CA GLY A 143 -2.37 -17.86 -0.75
C GLY A 143 -1.35 -18.89 -1.29
N LYS A 144 -1.69 -20.17 -1.21
CA LYS A 144 -0.83 -21.30 -1.61
C LYS A 144 -0.23 -21.14 -3.02
N GLU A 145 -0.97 -20.56 -3.96
CA GLU A 145 -0.50 -20.29 -5.33
C GLU A 145 0.62 -19.25 -5.39
N LYS A 146 0.57 -18.21 -4.53
CA LYS A 146 1.64 -17.21 -4.41
C LYS A 146 2.91 -17.78 -3.75
N LEU A 147 2.76 -18.77 -2.88
CA LEU A 147 3.89 -19.49 -2.28
C LEU A 147 4.57 -20.44 -3.26
N GLN A 148 3.77 -21.13 -4.09
CA GLN A 148 4.29 -22.10 -5.08
C GLN A 148 5.00 -21.42 -6.27
N SER A 149 4.51 -20.25 -6.73
CA SER A 149 5.05 -19.57 -7.92
C SER A 149 6.35 -18.78 -7.68
N LYS A 150 6.70 -18.45 -6.43
CA LYS A 150 7.84 -17.56 -6.10
C LYS A 150 8.84 -18.11 -5.08
N GLY A 151 8.73 -19.40 -4.72
CA GLY A 151 9.57 -19.97 -3.64
C GLY A 151 9.25 -19.36 -2.26
N VAL A 152 9.66 -20.05 -1.20
CA VAL A 152 9.30 -19.76 0.21
C VAL A 152 10.10 -18.58 0.80
N ALA A 153 10.24 -17.46 0.09
CA ALA A 153 10.66 -16.25 0.77
C ALA A 153 9.46 -15.70 1.56
N SER A 154 9.59 -15.58 2.86
CA SER A 154 8.52 -15.04 3.72
C SER A 154 8.11 -13.65 3.24
N VAL A 155 6.87 -13.24 3.48
CA VAL A 155 6.39 -11.88 3.16
C VAL A 155 7.36 -10.83 3.72
N ARG A 156 7.91 -11.07 4.91
CA ARG A 156 8.90 -10.23 5.59
C ARG A 156 10.19 -10.01 4.79
N GLN A 157 10.66 -11.03 4.04
CA GLN A 157 11.89 -10.91 3.24
C GLN A 157 11.73 -10.06 2.00
N ARG A 158 10.49 -9.80 1.57
CA ARG A 158 10.15 -9.05 0.34
C ARG A 158 9.85 -7.59 0.58
N VAL A 159 9.73 -7.16 1.83
CA VAL A 159 9.39 -5.79 2.22
C VAL A 159 10.44 -5.19 3.13
N THR A 160 10.53 -3.86 3.14
CA THR A 160 11.35 -3.10 4.07
C THR A 160 10.70 -1.75 4.36
N ASN A 161 11.14 -1.10 5.42
CA ASN A 161 10.72 0.24 5.77
C ASN A 161 11.66 1.29 5.16
N VAL A 162 11.12 2.38 4.64
CA VAL A 162 11.91 3.53 4.17
C VAL A 162 12.70 4.16 5.32
N GLY A 163 12.15 4.17 6.53
CA GLY A 163 12.81 4.68 7.73
C GLY A 163 14.14 4.00 8.08
N THR A 164 14.42 2.79 7.53
CA THR A 164 15.74 2.15 7.70
C THR A 164 16.85 2.78 6.84
N TYR A 165 16.49 3.64 5.90
CA TYR A 165 17.41 4.29 4.95
C TYR A 165 17.54 5.80 5.18
N THR A 166 16.90 6.34 6.20
CA THR A 166 16.91 7.78 6.52
C THR A 166 16.90 7.99 8.03
N THR A 167 17.34 9.17 8.48
CA THR A 167 17.26 9.60 9.88
C THR A 167 15.95 10.31 10.23
N LEU A 168 15.05 10.48 9.25
CA LEU A 168 13.74 11.09 9.48
C LEU A 168 12.83 10.16 10.28
N ASN A 169 11.98 10.76 11.11
CA ASN A 169 10.89 10.08 11.82
C ASN A 169 9.53 10.53 11.29
N ILE A 170 8.51 9.68 11.42
CA ILE A 170 7.11 10.11 11.29
C ILE A 170 6.69 10.64 12.66
N GLU A 171 6.48 11.93 12.78
CA GLU A 171 5.80 12.57 13.92
C GLU A 171 4.43 13.08 13.48
#